data_648498fe5ad2f47c9351c09d201dfa2b
#
_entry.id   648498fe5ad2f47c9351c09d201dfa2b
#
_cell.length_a   1.000
_cell.length_b   1.000
_cell.length_c   1.000
_cell.angle_alpha   90.00
_cell.angle_beta   90.00
_cell.angle_gamma   90.00
#
_symmetry.space_group_name_H-M   'P 1'
#
loop_
_entity.id
_entity.type
_entity.pdbx_description
1 polymer ?
#
loop_
_entity_poly.entity_id
_entity_poly.type
_entity_poly.pdbx_seq_one_letter_code
_entity_poly.pdbx_strand_id
1 'polypeptide(L)'
;MKKKWVVCVACILVLCMTAAVPVFAAGKNAQNDKTDYLDEMTGELDFSKLDHFMGQDAGDGGITFSELVEELLHQENPGTVYQQLGPWLVSQLCESVRENRKILVEVVLLAVCFSVLKNFAGAFASSYVSDLCYILVFCVLAVLMMQSFLTFRGIVCGVLEKSVEFFRIFIPTFSIAMVFSAGAGSASGFYQTAFLIIYLIEWLFLTILVPMIHIYILTVFINYFFEEEKFANMMELIGGLIQWLIRLAGIIVLGLNVVQGIVAPAKDRLLYGTAGRAMAMIPGIGNAVNGVSELLLGSGIMIKNCVGAAALIVLVILVSVPMAQAGCIVFFYKVAAAVVEPVADKRIAGCLKGMAQGGMLYLKLMGYCVMLIFLTIALTVASSGFIY
;
A
#
# COMPACT_ATOMS: atom_id res chain seq x y z
N MET A 1 -18.60 -1.00 13.98
CA MET A 1 -17.70 -0.31 13.04
C MET A 1 -16.50 -1.15 12.57
N LYS A 2 -16.08 -2.22 13.28
CA LYS A 2 -14.86 -3.00 12.98
C LYS A 2 -14.95 -3.96 11.76
N LYS A 3 -16.14 -4.46 11.42
CA LYS A 3 -16.36 -5.35 10.26
C LYS A 3 -16.29 -4.60 8.91
N LYS A 4 -16.62 -3.31 8.91
CA LYS A 4 -16.63 -2.47 7.70
C LYS A 4 -15.23 -2.14 7.16
N TRP A 5 -14.18 -2.23 7.97
CA TRP A 5 -12.84 -1.83 7.56
C TRP A 5 -12.07 -2.94 6.84
N VAL A 6 -12.19 -4.20 7.28
CA VAL A 6 -11.61 -5.36 6.55
C VAL A 6 -12.34 -5.55 5.21
N VAL A 7 -13.66 -5.39 5.23
CA VAL A 7 -14.47 -5.35 4.00
C VAL A 7 -14.10 -4.13 3.16
N CYS A 8 -13.78 -2.98 3.76
CA CYS A 8 -13.38 -1.78 3.04
C CYS A 8 -12.00 -1.95 2.38
N VAL A 9 -11.02 -2.58 3.04
CA VAL A 9 -9.71 -2.87 2.43
C VAL A 9 -9.84 -3.94 1.35
N ALA A 10 -10.62 -4.99 1.56
CA ALA A 10 -10.93 -5.96 0.51
C ALA A 10 -11.77 -5.35 -0.63
N CYS A 11 -12.76 -4.50 -0.32
CA CYS A 11 -13.50 -3.74 -1.31
C CYS A 11 -12.65 -2.69 -2.02
N ILE A 12 -11.69 -2.05 -1.36
CA ILE A 12 -10.75 -1.12 -1.99
C ILE A 12 -9.82 -1.89 -2.93
N LEU A 13 -9.31 -3.06 -2.54
CA LEU A 13 -8.54 -3.94 -3.43
C LEU A 13 -9.39 -4.41 -4.64
N VAL A 14 -10.63 -4.79 -4.42
CA VAL A 14 -11.57 -5.18 -5.49
C VAL A 14 -12.02 -3.97 -6.31
N LEU A 15 -12.29 -2.84 -5.69
CA LEU A 15 -12.64 -1.56 -6.37
C LEU A 15 -11.45 -1.00 -7.12
N CYS A 16 -10.23 -1.15 -6.60
CA CYS A 16 -9.00 -0.81 -7.32
C CYS A 16 -8.80 -1.70 -8.55
N MET A 17 -9.10 -3.00 -8.45
CA MET A 17 -9.11 -3.89 -9.61
C MET A 17 -10.20 -3.53 -10.62
N THR A 18 -11.39 -3.10 -10.17
CA THR A 18 -12.50 -2.71 -11.08
C THR A 18 -12.38 -1.28 -11.61
N ALA A 19 -11.71 -0.37 -10.89
CA ALA A 19 -11.50 1.02 -11.34
C ALA A 19 -10.40 1.13 -12.41
N ALA A 20 -9.51 0.15 -12.54
CA ALA A 20 -8.57 0.07 -13.66
C ALA A 20 -9.26 -0.26 -15.00
N VAL A 21 -10.46 -0.87 -14.97
CA VAL A 21 -11.20 -1.29 -16.17
C VAL A 21 -11.77 -0.13 -17.03
N PRO A 22 -12.32 0.98 -16.50
CA PRO A 22 -12.89 2.02 -17.35
C PRO A 22 -11.87 2.90 -18.06
N VAL A 23 -10.58 2.86 -17.67
CA VAL A 23 -9.51 3.62 -18.33
C VAL A 23 -9.21 3.08 -19.73
N PHE A 24 -9.55 1.81 -20.00
CA PHE A 24 -9.35 1.15 -21.30
C PHE A 24 -10.45 1.39 -22.34
N ALA A 25 -11.62 1.93 -21.96
CA ALA A 25 -12.76 2.00 -22.87
C ALA A 25 -12.72 3.18 -23.86
N ALA A 26 -11.77 4.11 -23.74
CA ALA A 26 -11.75 5.35 -24.52
C ALA A 26 -10.94 5.32 -25.83
N GLY A 27 -10.33 4.16 -26.22
CA GLY A 27 -9.35 4.08 -27.31
C GLY A 27 -9.77 3.36 -28.61
N LYS A 28 -11.06 3.26 -28.93
CA LYS A 28 -11.55 2.26 -29.90
C LYS A 28 -11.62 2.64 -31.39
N ASN A 29 -11.01 3.69 -31.90
CA ASN A 29 -11.08 4.00 -33.32
C ASN A 29 -9.77 4.55 -33.93
N ALA A 30 -8.89 3.71 -34.43
CA ALA A 30 -7.92 3.97 -35.53
C ALA A 30 -6.74 2.95 -35.50
N GLN A 31 -6.73 1.95 -36.36
CA GLN A 31 -6.07 0.69 -36.08
C GLN A 31 -4.79 0.32 -36.84
N ASN A 32 -4.28 1.01 -37.83
CA ASN A 32 -3.11 0.51 -38.56
C ASN A 32 -1.87 1.43 -38.67
N ASP A 33 -2.00 2.74 -38.50
CA ASP A 33 -0.83 3.65 -38.55
C ASP A 33 -0.28 3.99 -37.15
N LYS A 34 -1.00 3.61 -36.10
CA LYS A 34 -0.64 3.96 -34.69
C LYS A 34 0.40 3.03 -34.08
N THR A 35 0.54 1.80 -34.52
CA THR A 35 1.43 0.80 -33.89
C THR A 35 2.90 1.16 -34.01
N ASP A 36 3.35 1.60 -35.20
CA ASP A 36 4.75 1.97 -35.43
C ASP A 36 5.20 3.17 -34.55
N TYR A 37 4.33 4.19 -34.42
CA TYR A 37 4.63 5.35 -33.54
C TYR A 37 4.58 5.00 -32.06
N LEU A 38 3.73 4.06 -31.66
CA LEU A 38 3.65 3.60 -30.27
C LEU A 38 4.92 2.86 -29.85
N ASP A 39 5.44 2.00 -30.72
CA ASP A 39 6.68 1.24 -30.49
C ASP A 39 7.91 2.16 -30.45
N GLU A 40 7.99 3.16 -31.31
CA GLU A 40 9.07 4.14 -31.31
C GLU A 40 9.05 5.00 -30.03
N MET A 41 7.89 5.50 -29.63
CA MET A 41 7.75 6.30 -28.38
C MET A 41 7.94 5.47 -27.11
N THR A 42 7.56 4.19 -27.13
CA THR A 42 7.77 3.29 -26.00
C THR A 42 9.25 2.94 -25.85
N GLY A 43 9.98 2.83 -26.97
CA GLY A 43 11.43 2.62 -26.99
C GLY A 43 12.26 3.76 -26.38
N GLU A 44 11.71 4.98 -26.29
CA GLU A 44 12.35 6.10 -25.58
C GLU A 44 12.21 6.02 -24.04
N LEU A 45 11.32 5.15 -23.54
CA LEU A 45 11.12 4.96 -22.10
C LEU A 45 12.06 3.88 -21.55
N ASP A 46 12.90 4.23 -20.59
CA ASP A 46 13.79 3.29 -19.92
C ASP A 46 13.05 2.56 -18.78
N PHE A 47 12.66 1.31 -19.01
CA PHE A 47 12.04 0.43 -18.01
C PHE A 47 13.04 -0.46 -17.28
N SER A 48 14.34 -0.43 -17.64
CA SER A 48 15.35 -1.37 -17.12
C SER A 48 15.46 -1.38 -15.59
N LYS A 49 15.29 -0.23 -14.96
CA LYS A 49 15.29 -0.13 -13.48
C LYS A 49 14.07 -0.74 -12.84
N LEU A 50 12.89 -0.62 -13.48
CA LEU A 50 11.63 -1.21 -13.01
C LEU A 50 11.66 -2.73 -13.21
N ASP A 51 12.19 -3.21 -14.34
CA ASP A 51 12.36 -4.63 -14.61
C ASP A 51 13.35 -5.26 -13.62
N HIS A 52 14.48 -4.60 -13.36
CA HIS A 52 15.44 -5.06 -12.35
C HIS A 52 14.84 -5.11 -10.94
N PHE A 53 14.05 -4.10 -10.57
CA PHE A 53 13.35 -4.07 -9.28
C PHE A 53 12.37 -5.24 -9.16
N MET A 54 11.58 -5.52 -10.19
CA MET A 54 10.65 -6.64 -10.20
C MET A 54 11.36 -7.99 -10.18
N GLY A 55 12.46 -8.14 -10.91
CA GLY A 55 13.26 -9.37 -10.97
C GLY A 55 13.85 -9.77 -9.62
N GLN A 56 14.13 -8.81 -8.73
CA GLN A 56 14.62 -9.10 -7.37
C GLN A 56 13.56 -9.75 -6.47
N ASP A 57 12.28 -9.43 -6.67
CA ASP A 57 11.18 -9.90 -5.82
C ASP A 57 10.37 -11.07 -6.42
N ALA A 58 10.37 -11.24 -7.74
CA ALA A 58 9.49 -12.21 -8.44
C ALA A 58 10.09 -13.60 -8.65
N GLY A 59 11.40 -13.80 -8.45
CA GLY A 59 12.06 -15.07 -8.76
C GLY A 59 12.12 -15.40 -10.26
N ASP A 60 12.74 -16.54 -10.62
CA ASP A 60 12.86 -17.02 -12.02
C ASP A 60 11.48 -17.39 -12.62
N GLY A 61 10.77 -16.44 -13.18
CA GLY A 61 9.47 -16.67 -13.84
C GLY A 61 8.45 -15.54 -13.67
N GLY A 62 8.84 -14.41 -13.08
CA GLY A 62 7.98 -13.24 -12.92
C GLY A 62 7.86 -12.44 -14.22
N ILE A 63 6.67 -11.91 -14.50
CA ILE A 63 6.40 -10.97 -15.59
C ILE A 63 7.21 -9.69 -15.33
N THR A 64 7.94 -9.18 -16.34
CA THR A 64 8.67 -7.91 -16.26
C THR A 64 7.72 -6.71 -16.42
N PHE A 65 8.16 -5.53 -15.99
CA PHE A 65 7.36 -4.30 -16.15
C PHE A 65 7.16 -3.95 -17.62
N SER A 66 8.21 -4.12 -18.41
CA SER A 66 8.19 -3.91 -19.87
C SER A 66 7.19 -4.84 -20.55
N GLU A 67 7.20 -6.15 -20.23
CA GLU A 67 6.21 -7.11 -20.75
C GLU A 67 4.78 -6.73 -20.37
N LEU A 68 4.54 -6.27 -19.13
CA LEU A 68 3.23 -5.79 -18.72
C LEU A 68 2.76 -4.58 -19.53
N VAL A 69 3.64 -3.63 -19.77
CA VAL A 69 3.31 -2.44 -20.59
C VAL A 69 3.01 -2.83 -22.03
N GLU A 70 3.83 -3.68 -22.65
CA GLU A 70 3.60 -4.18 -24.01
C GLU A 70 2.29 -4.98 -24.11
N GLU A 71 2.02 -5.86 -23.15
CA GLU A 71 0.78 -6.62 -23.11
C GLU A 71 -0.45 -5.70 -22.98
N LEU A 72 -0.36 -4.64 -22.18
CA LEU A 72 -1.42 -3.65 -22.03
C LEU A 72 -1.58 -2.74 -23.27
N LEU A 73 -0.50 -2.50 -24.04
CA LEU A 73 -0.55 -1.73 -25.29
C LEU A 73 -1.17 -2.52 -26.45
N HIS A 74 -0.85 -3.81 -26.56
CA HIS A 74 -1.20 -4.64 -27.73
C HIS A 74 -2.45 -5.51 -27.53
N GLN A 75 -2.93 -5.72 -26.29
CA GLN A 75 -4.09 -6.58 -26.03
C GLN A 75 -5.42 -5.83 -25.99
N GLU A 76 -6.40 -6.38 -26.73
CA GLU A 76 -7.80 -5.91 -26.69
C GLU A 76 -8.55 -6.27 -25.39
N ASN A 77 -8.02 -7.20 -24.57
CA ASN A 77 -8.68 -7.69 -23.36
C ASN A 77 -7.71 -7.79 -22.18
N PRO A 78 -7.79 -6.88 -21.19
CA PRO A 78 -6.99 -6.93 -19.96
C PRO A 78 -7.35 -8.13 -19.05
N GLY A 79 -8.36 -8.91 -19.40
CA GLY A 79 -8.83 -10.05 -18.60
C GLY A 79 -7.84 -11.20 -18.48
N THR A 80 -6.92 -11.36 -19.40
CA THR A 80 -5.90 -12.41 -19.40
C THR A 80 -4.87 -12.22 -18.30
N VAL A 81 -4.43 -11.00 -18.05
CA VAL A 81 -3.50 -10.64 -16.96
C VAL A 81 -4.11 -10.99 -15.60
N TYR A 82 -5.40 -10.66 -15.39
CA TYR A 82 -6.09 -10.99 -14.13
C TYR A 82 -6.31 -12.48 -13.92
N GLN A 83 -6.52 -13.24 -15.01
CA GLN A 83 -6.69 -14.71 -14.93
C GLN A 83 -5.40 -15.43 -14.53
N GLN A 84 -4.23 -14.89 -14.88
CA GLN A 84 -2.94 -15.46 -14.49
C GLN A 84 -2.55 -15.05 -13.06
N LEU A 85 -2.79 -13.81 -12.67
CA LEU A 85 -2.43 -13.29 -11.34
C LEU A 85 -3.33 -13.83 -10.22
N GLY A 86 -4.60 -14.09 -10.49
CA GLY A 86 -5.57 -14.55 -9.48
C GLY A 86 -5.16 -15.82 -8.76
N PRO A 87 -4.90 -16.95 -9.46
CA PRO A 87 -4.47 -18.20 -8.83
C PRO A 87 -3.14 -18.08 -8.08
N TRP A 88 -2.20 -17.30 -8.60
CA TRP A 88 -0.91 -17.04 -7.96
C TRP A 88 -1.09 -16.31 -6.62
N LEU A 89 -1.89 -15.24 -6.59
CA LEU A 89 -2.22 -14.52 -5.36
C LEU A 89 -2.87 -15.43 -4.31
N VAL A 90 -3.83 -16.26 -4.72
CA VAL A 90 -4.51 -17.20 -3.81
C VAL A 90 -3.53 -18.22 -3.24
N SER A 91 -2.61 -18.77 -4.04
CA SER A 91 -1.60 -19.71 -3.56
C SER A 91 -0.67 -19.06 -2.52
N GLN A 92 -0.19 -17.86 -2.78
CA GLN A 92 0.65 -17.09 -1.87
C GLN A 92 -0.07 -16.74 -0.55
N LEU A 93 -1.38 -16.39 -0.63
CA LEU A 93 -2.21 -16.17 0.55
C LEU A 93 -2.36 -17.43 1.41
N CYS A 94 -2.59 -18.59 0.78
CA CYS A 94 -2.69 -19.87 1.49
C CYS A 94 -1.38 -20.26 2.16
N GLU A 95 -0.24 -20.03 1.50
CA GLU A 95 1.08 -20.28 2.04
C GLU A 95 1.38 -19.38 3.24
N SER A 96 1.09 -18.09 3.13
CA SER A 96 1.23 -17.11 4.23
C SER A 96 0.42 -17.49 5.47
N VAL A 97 -0.79 -17.98 5.30
CA VAL A 97 -1.62 -18.50 6.41
C VAL A 97 -0.97 -19.73 7.04
N ARG A 98 -0.42 -20.63 6.22
CA ARG A 98 0.24 -21.86 6.68
C ARG A 98 1.50 -21.59 7.49
N GLU A 99 2.34 -20.63 7.08
CA GLU A 99 3.55 -20.23 7.78
C GLU A 99 3.24 -19.57 9.13
N ASN A 100 2.28 -18.66 9.14
CA ASN A 100 1.95 -17.88 10.34
C ASN A 100 1.11 -18.64 11.38
N ARG A 101 0.55 -19.83 11.05
CA ARG A 101 -0.21 -20.65 12.02
C ARG A 101 0.62 -21.06 13.25
N LYS A 102 1.95 -21.15 13.12
CA LYS A 102 2.86 -21.49 14.21
C LYS A 102 2.80 -20.46 15.33
N ILE A 103 2.72 -19.17 14.99
CA ILE A 103 2.58 -18.07 15.95
C ILE A 103 1.30 -18.22 16.79
N LEU A 104 0.19 -18.57 16.15
CA LEU A 104 -1.09 -18.79 16.85
C LEU A 104 -0.99 -19.94 17.85
N VAL A 105 -0.43 -21.08 17.41
CA VAL A 105 -0.29 -22.27 18.25
C VAL A 105 0.61 -21.97 19.45
N GLU A 106 1.73 -21.31 19.26
CA GLU A 106 2.67 -20.95 20.33
C GLU A 106 2.02 -20.02 21.36
N VAL A 107 1.32 -18.97 20.91
CA VAL A 107 0.66 -18.01 21.80
C VAL A 107 -0.49 -18.65 22.57
N VAL A 108 -1.34 -19.45 21.90
CA VAL A 108 -2.47 -20.13 22.56
C VAL A 108 -1.98 -21.18 23.54
N LEU A 109 -1.00 -22.01 23.14
CA LEU A 109 -0.43 -23.04 24.00
C LEU A 109 0.19 -22.44 25.25
N LEU A 110 0.97 -21.36 25.10
CA LEU A 110 1.57 -20.67 26.22
C LEU A 110 0.52 -20.09 27.19
N ALA A 111 -0.53 -19.47 26.65
CA ALA A 111 -1.61 -18.90 27.44
C ALA A 111 -2.42 -19.97 28.21
N VAL A 112 -2.65 -21.13 27.58
CA VAL A 112 -3.29 -22.28 28.24
C VAL A 112 -2.39 -22.89 29.31
N CYS A 113 -1.10 -23.10 29.02
CA CYS A 113 -0.12 -23.56 30.02
C CYS A 113 -0.08 -22.65 31.21
N PHE A 114 -0.09 -21.31 31.00
CA PHE A 114 -0.16 -20.36 32.10
C PHE A 114 -1.42 -20.51 32.94
N SER A 115 -2.60 -20.65 32.32
CA SER A 115 -3.85 -20.81 33.04
C SER A 115 -3.84 -22.06 33.92
N VAL A 116 -3.29 -23.18 33.42
CA VAL A 116 -3.12 -24.43 34.19
C VAL A 116 -2.17 -24.19 35.34
N LEU A 117 -1.00 -23.58 35.12
CA LEU A 117 -0.03 -23.29 36.16
C LEU A 117 -0.61 -22.37 37.28
N LYS A 118 -1.39 -21.36 36.92
CA LYS A 118 -2.06 -20.46 37.88
C LYS A 118 -3.06 -21.22 38.72
N ASN A 119 -3.88 -22.08 38.13
CA ASN A 119 -4.85 -22.88 38.89
C ASN A 119 -4.15 -23.87 39.85
N PHE A 120 -3.03 -24.47 39.41
CA PHE A 120 -2.22 -25.33 40.27
C PHE A 120 -1.56 -24.54 41.42
N ALA A 121 -0.97 -23.39 41.14
CA ALA A 121 -0.35 -22.53 42.13
C ALA A 121 -1.38 -22.07 43.18
N GLY A 122 -2.60 -21.72 42.76
CA GLY A 122 -3.69 -21.33 43.64
C GLY A 122 -4.19 -22.45 44.59
N ALA A 123 -3.98 -23.72 44.20
CA ALA A 123 -4.39 -24.88 45.01
C ALA A 123 -3.37 -25.24 46.13
N PHE A 124 -2.10 -24.92 45.96
CA PHE A 124 -1.03 -25.39 46.84
C PHE A 124 -0.20 -24.30 47.54
N ALA A 125 -0.33 -23.04 47.18
CA ALA A 125 0.61 -22.01 47.60
C ALA A 125 0.00 -20.88 48.40
N SER A 126 0.84 -20.30 49.26
CA SER A 126 0.62 -18.96 49.81
C SER A 126 0.52 -17.94 48.66
N SER A 127 -0.21 -16.86 48.87
CA SER A 127 -0.45 -15.80 47.87
C SER A 127 0.86 -15.32 47.21
N TYR A 128 1.96 -15.28 47.96
CA TYR A 128 3.30 -14.88 47.49
C TYR A 128 3.86 -15.78 46.37
N VAL A 129 3.68 -17.10 46.44
CA VAL A 129 4.16 -18.04 45.41
C VAL A 129 3.35 -17.88 44.11
N SER A 130 2.04 -17.63 44.24
CA SER A 130 1.16 -17.36 43.10
C SER A 130 1.59 -16.11 42.35
N ASP A 131 1.97 -15.04 43.06
CA ASP A 131 2.40 -13.77 42.44
C ASP A 131 3.77 -13.92 41.75
N LEU A 132 4.71 -14.65 42.34
CA LEU A 132 5.98 -14.97 41.67
C LEU A 132 5.80 -15.79 40.41
N CYS A 133 4.96 -16.82 40.45
CA CYS A 133 4.63 -17.61 39.25
C CYS A 133 4.01 -16.74 38.17
N TYR A 134 3.11 -15.81 38.52
CA TYR A 134 2.53 -14.86 37.57
C TYR A 134 3.59 -14.02 36.89
N ILE A 135 4.48 -13.38 37.66
CA ILE A 135 5.53 -12.51 37.13
C ILE A 135 6.42 -13.27 36.16
N LEU A 136 6.90 -14.48 36.53
CA LEU A 136 7.76 -15.28 35.67
C LEU A 136 7.10 -15.64 34.33
N VAL A 137 5.85 -16.11 34.40
CA VAL A 137 5.16 -16.52 33.16
C VAL A 137 4.76 -15.33 32.32
N PHE A 138 4.37 -14.21 32.97
CA PHE A 138 4.10 -12.97 32.22
C PHE A 138 5.36 -12.45 31.49
N CYS A 139 6.53 -12.51 32.14
CA CYS A 139 7.79 -12.14 31.50
C CYS A 139 8.11 -13.02 30.29
N VAL A 140 7.93 -14.34 30.38
CA VAL A 140 8.13 -15.25 29.26
C VAL A 140 7.14 -14.94 28.11
N LEU A 141 5.87 -14.75 28.44
CA LEU A 141 4.84 -14.36 27.50
C LEU A 141 5.20 -13.03 26.79
N ALA A 142 5.61 -12.02 27.56
CA ALA A 142 5.98 -10.72 27.04
C ALA A 142 7.16 -10.80 26.05
N VAL A 143 8.18 -11.62 26.38
CA VAL A 143 9.34 -11.83 25.49
C VAL A 143 8.91 -12.47 24.17
N LEU A 144 8.10 -13.54 24.21
CA LEU A 144 7.62 -14.22 23.00
C LEU A 144 6.72 -13.32 22.15
N MET A 145 5.83 -12.58 22.79
CA MET A 145 4.97 -11.63 22.09
C MET A 145 5.78 -10.49 21.46
N MET A 146 6.82 -10.02 22.15
CA MET A 146 7.70 -8.98 21.63
C MET A 146 8.49 -9.47 20.41
N GLN A 147 9.02 -10.70 20.43
CA GLN A 147 9.70 -11.29 19.26
C GLN A 147 8.77 -11.39 18.06
N SER A 148 7.55 -11.91 18.25
CA SER A 148 6.54 -11.97 17.20
C SER A 148 6.19 -10.57 16.67
N PHE A 149 6.11 -9.57 17.54
CA PHE A 149 5.85 -8.20 17.15
C PHE A 149 6.98 -7.56 16.36
N LEU A 150 8.24 -7.85 16.69
CA LEU A 150 9.41 -7.38 15.92
C LEU A 150 9.43 -7.98 14.51
N THR A 151 9.08 -9.26 14.37
CA THR A 151 8.91 -9.89 13.06
C THR A 151 7.80 -9.20 12.25
N PHE A 152 6.66 -8.93 12.89
CA PHE A 152 5.54 -8.21 12.28
C PHE A 152 5.94 -6.79 11.82
N ARG A 153 6.69 -6.06 12.67
CA ARG A 153 7.27 -4.78 12.29
C ARG A 153 8.13 -4.88 11.04
N GLY A 154 8.99 -5.91 10.98
CA GLY A 154 9.85 -6.15 9.81
C GLY A 154 9.06 -6.27 8.51
N ILE A 155 7.95 -7.02 8.52
CA ILE A 155 7.04 -7.15 7.38
C ILE A 155 6.48 -5.77 6.97
N VAL A 156 5.99 -5.00 7.95
CA VAL A 156 5.37 -3.69 7.69
C VAL A 156 6.39 -2.68 7.17
N CYS A 157 7.56 -2.57 7.79
CA CYS A 157 8.62 -1.66 7.34
C CYS A 157 9.11 -2.05 5.95
N GLY A 158 9.30 -3.35 5.68
CA GLY A 158 9.68 -3.83 4.36
C GLY A 158 8.70 -3.44 3.26
N VAL A 159 7.39 -3.51 3.53
CA VAL A 159 6.37 -3.04 2.56
C VAL A 159 6.43 -1.53 2.34
N LEU A 160 6.58 -0.75 3.41
CA LEU A 160 6.69 0.71 3.29
C LEU A 160 7.92 1.10 2.46
N GLU A 161 9.09 0.52 2.78
CA GLU A 161 10.35 0.79 2.09
C GLU A 161 10.29 0.38 0.61
N LYS A 162 9.84 -0.84 0.32
CA LYS A 162 9.69 -1.34 -1.07
C LYS A 162 8.69 -0.53 -1.88
N SER A 163 7.55 -0.14 -1.28
CA SER A 163 6.56 0.68 -1.98
C SER A 163 7.11 2.08 -2.31
N VAL A 164 7.87 2.67 -1.41
CA VAL A 164 8.54 3.96 -1.63
C VAL A 164 9.64 3.83 -2.68
N GLU A 165 10.45 2.76 -2.63
CA GLU A 165 11.51 2.49 -3.60
C GLU A 165 10.94 2.29 -5.01
N PHE A 166 9.90 1.45 -5.14
CA PHE A 166 9.17 1.29 -6.40
C PHE A 166 8.68 2.64 -6.93
N PHE A 167 8.02 3.44 -6.10
CA PHE A 167 7.48 4.72 -6.51
C PHE A 167 8.58 5.70 -6.90
N ARG A 168 9.73 5.70 -6.21
CA ARG A 168 10.91 6.52 -6.53
C ARG A 168 11.51 6.17 -7.90
N ILE A 169 11.57 4.88 -8.25
CA ILE A 169 12.05 4.41 -9.56
C ILE A 169 11.02 4.72 -10.66
N PHE A 170 9.73 4.61 -10.35
CA PHE A 170 8.63 4.84 -11.28
C PHE A 170 8.47 6.30 -11.70
N ILE A 171 8.69 7.27 -10.78
CA ILE A 171 8.44 8.70 -11.02
C ILE A 171 9.14 9.24 -12.27
N PRO A 172 10.46 9.03 -12.51
CA PRO A 172 11.13 9.56 -13.68
C PRO A 172 10.52 9.05 -14.98
N THR A 173 10.37 7.74 -15.11
CA THR A 173 9.84 7.07 -16.30
C THR A 173 8.41 7.54 -16.61
N PHE A 174 7.55 7.61 -15.60
CA PHE A 174 6.18 8.10 -15.76
C PHE A 174 6.11 9.60 -16.08
N SER A 175 7.05 10.40 -15.55
CA SER A 175 7.13 11.82 -15.88
C SER A 175 7.45 12.06 -17.35
N ILE A 176 8.29 11.24 -17.96
CA ILE A 176 8.58 11.29 -19.41
C ILE A 176 7.31 10.93 -20.20
N ALA A 177 6.62 9.85 -19.86
CA ALA A 177 5.35 9.48 -20.48
C ALA A 177 4.29 10.60 -20.37
N MET A 178 4.29 11.35 -19.25
CA MET A 178 3.42 12.51 -19.07
C MET A 178 3.77 13.69 -19.97
N VAL A 179 5.05 13.93 -20.27
CA VAL A 179 5.45 15.01 -21.20
C VAL A 179 4.79 14.81 -22.57
N PHE A 180 4.78 13.56 -23.08
CA PHE A 180 4.17 13.22 -24.36
C PHE A 180 2.64 13.41 -24.37
N SER A 181 1.98 13.24 -23.23
CA SER A 181 0.51 13.22 -23.15
C SER A 181 -0.13 14.51 -22.63
N ALA A 182 0.50 15.14 -21.64
CA ALA A 182 -0.11 16.24 -20.89
C ALA A 182 0.73 17.53 -20.89
N GLY A 183 1.97 17.44 -21.39
CA GLY A 183 2.90 18.55 -21.43
C GLY A 183 3.87 18.63 -20.26
N ALA A 184 4.93 19.41 -20.44
CA ALA A 184 6.04 19.53 -19.49
C ALA A 184 5.62 20.12 -18.12
N GLY A 185 4.62 21.00 -18.11
CA GLY A 185 4.12 21.61 -16.85
C GLY A 185 3.41 20.58 -15.97
N SER A 186 2.56 19.75 -16.54
CA SER A 186 1.88 18.67 -15.84
C SER A 186 2.85 17.61 -15.35
N ALA A 187 3.83 17.21 -16.18
CA ALA A 187 4.89 16.27 -15.82
C ALA A 187 5.74 16.80 -14.64
N SER A 188 6.17 18.06 -14.69
CA SER A 188 6.92 18.70 -13.61
C SER A 188 6.11 18.79 -12.31
N GLY A 189 4.82 19.11 -12.40
CA GLY A 189 3.91 19.11 -11.24
C GLY A 189 3.78 17.75 -10.58
N PHE A 190 3.60 16.70 -11.38
CA PHE A 190 3.57 15.32 -10.87
C PHE A 190 4.89 14.96 -10.18
N TYR A 191 6.02 15.21 -10.84
CA TYR A 191 7.35 14.91 -10.30
C TYR A 191 7.54 15.53 -8.91
N GLN A 192 7.24 16.82 -8.76
CA GLN A 192 7.37 17.53 -7.49
C GLN A 192 6.44 16.97 -6.41
N THR A 193 5.18 16.73 -6.75
CA THR A 193 4.19 16.21 -5.80
C THR A 193 4.53 14.78 -5.38
N ALA A 194 4.98 13.94 -6.29
CA ALA A 194 5.36 12.57 -6.02
C ALA A 194 6.57 12.50 -5.06
N PHE A 195 7.60 13.32 -5.25
CA PHE A 195 8.72 13.41 -4.31
C PHE A 195 8.30 13.92 -2.93
N LEU A 196 7.38 14.88 -2.86
CA LEU A 196 6.86 15.37 -1.60
C LEU A 196 6.08 14.28 -0.85
N ILE A 197 5.32 13.44 -1.57
CA ILE A 197 4.62 12.29 -0.99
C ILE A 197 5.60 11.24 -0.47
N ILE A 198 6.66 10.91 -1.23
CA ILE A 198 7.73 10.03 -0.77
C ILE A 198 8.32 10.55 0.54
N TYR A 199 8.72 11.83 0.58
CA TYR A 199 9.28 12.44 1.77
C TYR A 199 8.33 12.37 2.96
N LEU A 200 7.04 12.63 2.74
CA LEU A 200 6.01 12.55 3.78
C LEU A 200 5.88 11.12 4.32
N ILE A 201 5.91 10.10 3.45
CA ILE A 201 5.84 8.70 3.87
C ILE A 201 7.10 8.33 4.65
N GLU A 202 8.29 8.62 4.17
CA GLU A 202 9.55 8.30 4.84
C GLU A 202 9.65 9.00 6.21
N TRP A 203 9.41 10.32 6.25
CA TRP A 203 9.56 11.07 7.48
C TRP A 203 8.44 10.78 8.49
N LEU A 204 7.17 10.86 8.07
CA LEU A 204 6.05 10.71 9.00
C LEU A 204 5.80 9.25 9.35
N PHE A 205 5.78 8.34 8.37
CA PHE A 205 5.39 6.95 8.63
C PHE A 205 6.53 6.15 9.23
N LEU A 206 7.72 6.17 8.60
CA LEU A 206 8.85 5.36 9.08
C LEU A 206 9.51 5.98 10.32
N THR A 207 9.72 7.31 10.34
CA THR A 207 10.48 7.96 11.41
C THR A 207 9.63 8.29 12.63
N ILE A 208 8.33 8.56 12.48
CA ILE A 208 7.46 8.98 13.59
C ILE A 208 6.46 7.90 13.95
N LEU A 209 5.61 7.45 13.01
CA LEU A 209 4.49 6.57 13.32
C LEU A 209 4.93 5.15 13.70
N VAL A 210 5.95 4.59 13.04
CA VAL A 210 6.47 3.25 13.39
C VAL A 210 7.00 3.23 14.83
N PRO A 211 7.88 4.16 15.28
CA PRO A 211 8.30 4.21 16.69
C PRO A 211 7.15 4.50 17.67
N MET A 212 6.17 5.34 17.29
CA MET A 212 5.00 5.57 18.15
C MET A 212 4.18 4.30 18.39
N ILE A 213 4.02 3.45 17.37
CA ILE A 213 3.35 2.16 17.53
C ILE A 213 4.16 1.23 18.45
N HIS A 214 5.50 1.29 18.41
CA HIS A 214 6.36 0.59 19.38
C HIS A 214 6.09 1.05 20.82
N ILE A 215 6.07 2.37 21.04
CA ILE A 215 5.77 2.94 22.35
C ILE A 215 4.36 2.51 22.83
N TYR A 216 3.39 2.48 21.91
CA TYR A 216 2.06 1.97 22.21
C TYR A 216 2.10 0.52 22.71
N ILE A 217 2.82 -0.38 22.03
CA ILE A 217 2.94 -1.78 22.42
C ILE A 217 3.67 -1.94 23.77
N LEU A 218 4.76 -1.19 23.99
CA LEU A 218 5.45 -1.19 25.29
C LEU A 218 4.51 -0.72 26.40
N THR A 219 3.69 0.30 26.16
CA THR A 219 2.70 0.77 27.13
C THR A 219 1.64 -0.30 27.40
N VAL A 220 1.23 -1.10 26.41
CA VAL A 220 0.35 -2.26 26.60
C VAL A 220 0.97 -3.27 27.58
N PHE A 221 2.24 -3.66 27.38
CA PHE A 221 2.91 -4.59 28.29
C PHE A 221 3.00 -4.04 29.70
N ILE A 222 3.41 -2.78 29.87
CA ILE A 222 3.52 -2.14 31.18
C ILE A 222 2.14 -2.07 31.87
N ASN A 223 1.10 -1.70 31.13
CA ASN A 223 -0.26 -1.58 31.71
C ASN A 223 -0.79 -2.90 32.27
N TYR A 224 -0.55 -4.01 31.57
CA TYR A 224 -1.03 -5.33 32.01
C TYR A 224 -0.06 -6.10 32.90
N PHE A 225 1.17 -5.59 33.07
CA PHE A 225 2.10 -6.12 34.07
C PHE A 225 1.65 -5.79 35.47
N PHE A 226 1.15 -4.58 35.72
CA PHE A 226 0.62 -4.14 37.01
C PHE A 226 -0.85 -4.58 37.21
N GLU A 227 -1.27 -4.79 38.43
CA GLU A 227 -2.65 -5.18 38.76
C GLU A 227 -3.68 -4.11 38.46
N GLU A 228 -3.29 -2.86 38.64
CA GLU A 228 -4.12 -1.70 38.32
C GLU A 228 -3.80 -1.21 36.94
N GLU A 229 -4.80 -1.09 36.05
CA GLU A 229 -4.65 -0.58 34.69
C GLU A 229 -4.30 0.93 34.67
N LYS A 230 -3.13 1.29 35.22
CA LYS A 230 -2.71 2.70 35.45
C LYS A 230 -2.45 3.45 34.13
N PHE A 231 -2.13 2.76 33.06
CA PHE A 231 -1.72 3.36 31.79
C PHE A 231 -2.80 3.25 30.70
N ALA A 232 -4.03 2.86 31.03
CA ALA A 232 -5.12 2.71 30.05
C ALA A 232 -5.39 4.01 29.26
N ASN A 233 -5.47 5.14 29.97
CA ASN A 233 -5.67 6.46 29.34
C ASN A 233 -4.50 6.85 28.40
N MET A 234 -3.26 6.50 28.77
CA MET A 234 -2.07 6.75 27.96
C MET A 234 -2.09 5.90 26.68
N MET A 235 -2.50 4.64 26.76
CA MET A 235 -2.70 3.77 25.60
C MET A 235 -3.75 4.36 24.64
N GLU A 236 -4.88 4.81 25.17
CA GLU A 236 -5.94 5.42 24.35
C GLU A 236 -5.46 6.71 23.66
N LEU A 237 -4.72 7.55 24.39
CA LEU A 237 -4.16 8.81 23.88
C LEU A 237 -3.15 8.54 22.75
N ILE A 238 -2.17 7.65 22.97
CA ILE A 238 -1.16 7.31 21.95
C ILE A 238 -1.84 6.69 20.71
N GLY A 239 -2.75 5.73 20.92
CA GLY A 239 -3.49 5.08 19.84
C GLY A 239 -4.38 6.06 19.05
N GLY A 240 -4.98 7.02 19.74
CA GLY A 240 -5.76 8.11 19.15
C GLY A 240 -4.90 9.05 18.30
N LEU A 241 -3.73 9.45 18.85
CA LEU A 241 -2.77 10.32 18.16
C LEU A 241 -2.23 9.68 16.89
N ILE A 242 -1.84 8.39 16.93
CA ILE A 242 -1.40 7.65 15.75
C ILE A 242 -2.49 7.66 14.67
N GLN A 243 -3.74 7.35 15.04
CA GLN A 243 -4.85 7.33 14.07
C GLN A 243 -5.15 8.72 13.51
N TRP A 244 -4.99 9.77 14.31
CA TRP A 244 -5.17 11.15 13.87
C TRP A 244 -4.09 11.56 12.86
N LEU A 245 -2.80 11.25 13.15
CA LEU A 245 -1.69 11.53 12.24
C LEU A 245 -1.82 10.79 10.91
N ILE A 246 -2.23 9.52 10.91
CA ILE A 246 -2.49 8.75 9.68
C ILE A 246 -3.59 9.43 8.84
N ARG A 247 -4.69 9.87 9.46
CA ARG A 247 -5.77 10.57 8.73
C ARG A 247 -5.30 11.92 8.20
N LEU A 248 -4.53 12.66 8.99
CA LEU A 248 -3.98 13.95 8.58
C LEU A 248 -3.09 13.80 7.34
N ALA A 249 -2.20 12.79 7.31
CA ALA A 249 -1.38 12.47 6.15
C ALA A 249 -2.24 12.20 4.90
N GLY A 250 -3.31 11.40 5.07
CA GLY A 250 -4.27 11.12 3.99
C GLY A 250 -4.91 12.38 3.42
N ILE A 251 -5.37 13.29 4.28
CA ILE A 251 -6.00 14.56 3.87
C ILE A 251 -4.99 15.46 3.12
N ILE A 252 -3.74 15.55 3.61
CA ILE A 252 -2.70 16.36 2.97
C ILE A 252 -2.41 15.82 1.57
N VAL A 253 -2.19 14.51 1.41
CA VAL A 253 -1.88 13.92 0.11
C VAL A 253 -3.05 14.05 -0.87
N LEU A 254 -4.28 13.80 -0.43
CA LEU A 254 -5.48 14.02 -1.26
C LEU A 254 -5.59 15.48 -1.70
N GLY A 255 -5.38 16.43 -0.78
CA GLY A 255 -5.39 17.85 -1.09
C GLY A 255 -4.33 18.24 -2.12
N LEU A 256 -3.11 17.73 -1.98
CA LEU A 256 -2.01 17.97 -2.94
C LEU A 256 -2.35 17.43 -4.33
N ASN A 257 -2.87 16.20 -4.42
CA ASN A 257 -3.26 15.60 -5.69
C ASN A 257 -4.39 16.38 -6.38
N VAL A 258 -5.40 16.86 -5.62
CA VAL A 258 -6.49 17.67 -6.18
C VAL A 258 -5.97 19.01 -6.69
N VAL A 259 -5.11 19.69 -5.93
CA VAL A 259 -4.50 20.97 -6.36
C VAL A 259 -3.68 20.77 -7.63
N GLN A 260 -2.86 19.71 -7.68
CA GLN A 260 -2.07 19.37 -8.85
C GLN A 260 -2.94 19.07 -10.07
N GLY A 261 -4.01 18.29 -9.92
CA GLY A 261 -4.92 17.94 -11.00
C GLY A 261 -5.63 19.13 -11.62
N ILE A 262 -5.76 20.25 -10.89
CA ILE A 262 -6.39 21.50 -11.39
C ILE A 262 -5.33 22.46 -11.95
N VAL A 263 -4.24 22.68 -11.22
CA VAL A 263 -3.26 23.76 -11.54
C VAL A 263 -2.37 23.38 -12.71
N ALA A 264 -1.91 22.12 -12.78
CA ALA A 264 -0.96 21.70 -13.80
C ALA A 264 -1.56 21.75 -15.23
N PRO A 265 -2.75 21.19 -15.51
CA PRO A 265 -3.39 21.30 -16.82
C PRO A 265 -3.76 22.76 -17.19
N ALA A 266 -4.13 23.59 -16.22
CA ALA A 266 -4.43 24.99 -16.46
C ALA A 266 -3.18 25.76 -16.98
N LYS A 267 -2.02 25.49 -16.39
CA LYS A 267 -0.73 26.05 -16.81
C LYS A 267 -0.36 25.62 -18.23
N ASP A 268 -0.51 24.34 -18.55
CA ASP A 268 -0.20 23.82 -19.88
C ASP A 268 -1.11 24.41 -20.95
N ARG A 269 -2.43 24.55 -20.68
CA ARG A 269 -3.37 25.20 -21.60
C ARG A 269 -3.00 26.66 -21.91
N LEU A 270 -2.50 27.40 -20.93
CA LEU A 270 -2.06 28.78 -21.13
C LEU A 270 -0.79 28.85 -22.01
N LEU A 271 0.15 27.95 -21.85
CA LEU A 271 1.41 27.94 -22.58
C LEU A 271 1.25 27.41 -24.01
N TYR A 272 0.59 26.27 -24.17
CA TYR A 272 0.44 25.60 -25.48
C TYR A 272 -0.76 26.13 -26.29
N GLY A 273 -1.81 26.61 -25.66
CA GLY A 273 -2.95 27.19 -26.34
C GLY A 273 -2.64 28.47 -27.14
N THR A 274 -1.67 29.25 -26.69
CA THR A 274 -1.19 30.43 -27.41
C THR A 274 -0.28 30.08 -28.56
N ALA A 275 0.63 29.10 -28.41
CA ALA A 275 1.52 28.64 -29.44
C ALA A 275 0.76 27.90 -30.57
N GLY A 276 -0.19 27.04 -30.25
CA GLY A 276 -1.02 26.31 -31.21
C GLY A 276 -1.91 27.25 -32.04
N ARG A 277 -2.50 28.30 -31.42
CA ARG A 277 -3.25 29.31 -32.15
C ARG A 277 -2.38 30.13 -33.10
N ALA A 278 -1.15 30.43 -32.74
CA ALA A 278 -0.21 31.11 -33.62
C ALA A 278 0.19 30.25 -34.83
N MET A 279 0.40 28.95 -34.66
CA MET A 279 0.67 28.01 -35.75
C MET A 279 -0.56 27.76 -36.68
N ALA A 280 -1.74 27.70 -36.11
CA ALA A 280 -3.00 27.52 -36.88
C ALA A 280 -3.32 28.72 -37.81
N MET A 281 -2.72 29.89 -37.59
CA MET A 281 -2.88 31.07 -38.45
C MET A 281 -2.10 30.98 -39.75
N ILE A 282 -1.23 29.98 -39.95
CA ILE A 282 -0.44 29.84 -41.18
C ILE A 282 -1.28 29.02 -42.21
N PRO A 283 -1.78 29.62 -43.30
CA PRO A 283 -2.62 28.92 -44.26
C PRO A 283 -1.80 27.87 -45.03
N GLY A 284 -2.31 26.64 -45.06
CA GLY A 284 -1.72 25.49 -45.75
C GLY A 284 -0.88 24.54 -44.91
N ILE A 285 -0.35 24.96 -43.76
CA ILE A 285 0.46 24.14 -42.86
C ILE A 285 -0.36 23.71 -41.62
N GLY A 286 -1.34 24.52 -41.23
CA GLY A 286 -2.10 24.31 -39.98
C GLY A 286 -2.83 22.98 -39.91
N ASN A 287 -3.43 22.49 -41.00
CA ASN A 287 -4.18 21.23 -40.99
C ASN A 287 -3.26 19.99 -40.91
N ALA A 288 -2.08 20.01 -41.54
CA ALA A 288 -1.13 18.91 -41.45
C ALA A 288 -0.46 18.84 -40.06
N VAL A 289 -0.09 19.99 -39.51
CA VAL A 289 0.50 20.08 -38.15
C VAL A 289 -0.52 19.67 -37.09
N ASN A 290 -1.81 20.07 -37.24
CA ASN A 290 -2.85 19.66 -36.28
C ASN A 290 -3.09 18.15 -36.32
N GLY A 291 -3.11 17.51 -37.50
CA GLY A 291 -3.30 16.07 -37.62
C GLY A 291 -2.17 15.26 -37.00
N VAL A 292 -0.92 15.64 -37.23
CA VAL A 292 0.25 14.98 -36.60
C VAL A 292 0.27 15.23 -35.09
N SER A 293 -0.05 16.44 -34.64
CA SER A 293 -0.12 16.76 -33.19
C SER A 293 -1.21 15.97 -32.47
N GLU A 294 -2.36 15.75 -33.10
CA GLU A 294 -3.46 14.97 -32.58
C GLU A 294 -3.09 13.48 -32.44
N LEU A 295 -2.39 12.93 -33.44
CA LEU A 295 -1.87 11.55 -33.39
C LEU A 295 -0.83 11.37 -32.27
N LEU A 296 0.14 12.28 -32.17
CA LEU A 296 1.17 12.24 -31.11
C LEU A 296 0.58 12.36 -29.72
N LEU A 297 -0.39 13.28 -29.50
CA LEU A 297 -1.09 13.42 -28.26
C LEU A 297 -1.90 12.17 -27.91
N GLY A 298 -2.61 11.59 -28.87
CA GLY A 298 -3.39 10.36 -28.67
C GLY A 298 -2.50 9.18 -28.28
N SER A 299 -1.38 9.00 -28.95
CA SER A 299 -0.39 7.97 -28.64
C SER A 299 0.25 8.18 -27.27
N GLY A 300 0.63 9.41 -26.95
CA GLY A 300 1.17 9.77 -25.63
C GLY A 300 0.19 9.50 -24.48
N ILE A 301 -1.10 9.78 -24.66
CA ILE A 301 -2.14 9.48 -23.66
C ILE A 301 -2.26 7.97 -23.45
N MET A 302 -2.21 7.19 -24.53
CA MET A 302 -2.31 5.74 -24.46
C MET A 302 -1.11 5.14 -23.72
N ILE A 303 0.12 5.52 -24.08
CA ILE A 303 1.36 5.08 -23.40
C ILE A 303 1.31 5.42 -21.92
N LYS A 304 1.00 6.67 -21.57
CA LYS A 304 0.89 7.10 -20.16
C LYS A 304 -0.12 6.25 -19.37
N ASN A 305 -1.29 5.96 -19.97
CA ASN A 305 -2.32 5.17 -19.33
C ASN A 305 -1.87 3.72 -19.13
N CYS A 306 -1.19 3.11 -20.10
CA CYS A 306 -0.65 1.76 -19.98
C CYS A 306 0.46 1.68 -18.93
N VAL A 307 1.41 2.62 -18.95
CA VAL A 307 2.49 2.69 -17.94
C VAL A 307 1.93 2.91 -16.55
N GLY A 308 0.93 3.79 -16.40
CA GLY A 308 0.25 4.00 -15.13
C GLY A 308 -0.53 2.77 -14.65
N ALA A 309 -1.24 2.08 -15.54
CA ALA A 309 -1.96 0.86 -15.22
C ALA A 309 -1.01 -0.29 -14.82
N ALA A 310 0.10 -0.47 -15.54
CA ALA A 310 1.16 -1.41 -15.19
C ALA A 310 1.70 -1.14 -13.79
N ALA A 311 1.98 0.11 -13.45
CA ALA A 311 2.46 0.49 -12.13
C ALA A 311 1.44 0.18 -11.02
N LEU A 312 0.15 0.39 -11.24
CA LEU A 312 -0.90 0.03 -10.28
C LEU A 312 -0.98 -1.48 -10.08
N ILE A 313 -0.86 -2.27 -11.15
CA ILE A 313 -0.84 -3.75 -11.07
C ILE A 313 0.38 -4.21 -10.26
N VAL A 314 1.56 -3.71 -10.56
CA VAL A 314 2.81 -4.05 -9.84
C VAL A 314 2.72 -3.68 -8.37
N LEU A 315 2.19 -2.51 -8.04
CA LEU A 315 2.00 -2.09 -6.64
C LEU A 315 1.05 -3.04 -5.89
N VAL A 316 -0.03 -3.49 -6.53
CA VAL A 316 -0.95 -4.47 -5.93
C VAL A 316 -0.27 -5.81 -5.71
N ILE A 317 0.52 -6.30 -6.66
CA ILE A 317 1.27 -7.56 -6.54
C ILE A 317 2.27 -7.46 -5.38
N LEU A 318 3.08 -6.40 -5.35
CA LEU A 318 4.11 -6.15 -4.34
C LEU A 318 3.56 -6.19 -2.91
N VAL A 319 2.37 -5.65 -2.71
CA VAL A 319 1.80 -5.43 -1.37
C VAL A 319 0.87 -6.55 -0.94
N SER A 320 0.26 -7.29 -1.86
CA SER A 320 -0.80 -8.26 -1.56
C SER A 320 -0.36 -9.36 -0.60
N VAL A 321 0.80 -9.96 -0.83
CA VAL A 321 1.33 -11.05 0.01
C VAL A 321 1.70 -10.56 1.42
N PRO A 322 2.54 -9.52 1.60
CA PRO A 322 2.86 -9.02 2.93
C PRO A 322 1.65 -8.46 3.68
N MET A 323 0.70 -7.86 2.97
CA MET A 323 -0.54 -7.35 3.59
C MET A 323 -1.41 -8.49 4.12
N ALA A 324 -1.46 -9.59 3.40
CA ALA A 324 -2.14 -10.79 3.86
C ALA A 324 -1.43 -11.42 5.07
N GLN A 325 -0.10 -11.52 5.05
CA GLN A 325 0.69 -12.00 6.19
C GLN A 325 0.42 -11.16 7.44
N ALA A 326 0.50 -9.84 7.32
CA ALA A 326 0.19 -8.89 8.39
C ALA A 326 -1.25 -9.05 8.89
N GLY A 327 -2.21 -9.21 7.98
CA GLY A 327 -3.61 -9.45 8.30
C GLY A 327 -3.83 -10.75 9.07
N CYS A 328 -3.18 -11.83 8.66
CA CYS A 328 -3.21 -13.13 9.34
C CYS A 328 -2.65 -13.05 10.77
N ILE A 329 -1.52 -12.37 10.97
CA ILE A 329 -0.93 -12.20 12.30
C ILE A 329 -1.91 -11.46 13.22
N VAL A 330 -2.49 -10.35 12.76
CA VAL A 330 -3.51 -9.60 13.53
C VAL A 330 -4.74 -10.45 13.84
N PHE A 331 -5.19 -11.23 12.86
CA PHE A 331 -6.31 -12.14 13.04
C PHE A 331 -6.00 -13.21 14.10
N PHE A 332 -4.81 -13.81 14.05
CA PHE A 332 -4.38 -14.81 15.02
C PHE A 332 -4.29 -14.25 16.44
N TYR A 333 -3.76 -13.03 16.62
CA TYR A 333 -3.80 -12.39 17.94
C TYR A 333 -5.22 -12.15 18.44
N LYS A 334 -6.17 -11.79 17.58
CA LYS A 334 -7.58 -11.63 17.97
C LYS A 334 -8.22 -12.95 18.35
N VAL A 335 -7.96 -14.02 17.60
CA VAL A 335 -8.47 -15.37 17.93
C VAL A 335 -7.85 -15.86 19.22
N ALA A 336 -6.53 -15.71 19.39
CA ALA A 336 -5.85 -16.08 20.63
C ALA A 336 -6.44 -15.34 21.83
N ALA A 337 -6.66 -14.03 21.74
CA ALA A 337 -7.29 -13.25 22.80
C ALA A 337 -8.69 -13.76 23.14
N ALA A 338 -9.50 -14.12 22.13
CA ALA A 338 -10.86 -14.61 22.34
C ALA A 338 -10.89 -16.01 22.98
N VAL A 339 -9.97 -16.90 22.58
CA VAL A 339 -9.86 -18.28 23.13
C VAL A 339 -9.33 -18.26 24.55
N VAL A 340 -8.38 -17.37 24.84
CA VAL A 340 -7.71 -17.24 26.13
C VAL A 340 -8.60 -16.53 27.17
N GLU A 341 -9.48 -15.62 26.74
CA GLU A 341 -10.31 -14.79 27.62
C GLU A 341 -11.14 -15.59 28.66
N PRO A 342 -11.82 -16.72 28.35
CA PRO A 342 -12.58 -17.48 29.31
C PRO A 342 -11.72 -18.33 30.27
N VAL A 343 -10.45 -18.61 29.92
CA VAL A 343 -9.59 -19.58 30.63
C VAL A 343 -8.49 -18.87 31.42
N ALA A 344 -7.92 -17.79 30.90
CA ALA A 344 -6.78 -17.10 31.49
C ALA A 344 -7.18 -15.86 32.30
N ASP A 345 -6.18 -15.29 32.99
CA ASP A 345 -6.33 -14.03 33.73
C ASP A 345 -6.69 -12.88 32.77
N LYS A 346 -7.53 -11.95 33.26
CA LYS A 346 -7.92 -10.72 32.54
C LYS A 346 -6.70 -9.93 32.02
N ARG A 347 -5.59 -9.95 32.75
CA ARG A 347 -4.34 -9.25 32.40
C ARG A 347 -3.72 -9.82 31.12
N ILE A 348 -3.67 -11.16 30.98
CA ILE A 348 -3.12 -11.81 29.80
C ILE A 348 -4.03 -11.62 28.59
N ALA A 349 -5.34 -11.82 28.78
CA ALA A 349 -6.32 -11.56 27.72
C ALA A 349 -6.29 -10.10 27.25
N GLY A 350 -6.14 -9.16 28.20
CA GLY A 350 -5.98 -7.73 27.94
C GLY A 350 -4.70 -7.42 27.14
N CYS A 351 -3.57 -8.03 27.52
CA CYS A 351 -2.30 -7.90 26.80
C CYS A 351 -2.43 -8.39 25.35
N LEU A 352 -3.03 -9.56 25.11
CA LEU A 352 -3.30 -10.10 23.77
C LEU A 352 -4.22 -9.19 22.95
N LYS A 353 -5.27 -8.62 23.58
CA LYS A 353 -6.14 -7.62 22.92
C LYS A 353 -5.37 -6.36 22.55
N GLY A 354 -4.50 -5.87 23.43
CA GLY A 354 -3.65 -4.71 23.18
C GLY A 354 -2.66 -4.96 22.02
N MET A 355 -2.05 -6.14 21.98
CA MET A 355 -1.20 -6.56 20.86
C MET A 355 -1.97 -6.61 19.52
N ALA A 356 -3.17 -7.18 19.53
CA ALA A 356 -4.03 -7.20 18.34
C ALA A 356 -4.41 -5.77 17.89
N GLN A 357 -4.58 -4.82 18.81
CA GLN A 357 -4.83 -3.42 18.51
C GLN A 357 -3.59 -2.73 17.92
N GLY A 358 -2.40 -2.95 18.49
CA GLY A 358 -1.13 -2.45 17.94
C GLY A 358 -0.86 -2.99 16.54
N GLY A 359 -1.07 -4.30 16.33
CA GLY A 359 -1.01 -4.90 15.01
C GLY A 359 -2.01 -4.27 14.01
N MET A 360 -3.21 -3.92 14.46
CA MET A 360 -4.19 -3.21 13.64
C MET A 360 -3.74 -1.78 13.28
N LEU A 361 -2.98 -1.10 14.14
CA LEU A 361 -2.39 0.20 13.81
C LEU A 361 -1.36 0.07 12.69
N TYR A 362 -0.50 -0.95 12.76
CA TYR A 362 0.45 -1.24 11.69
C TYR A 362 -0.22 -1.61 10.36
N LEU A 363 -1.25 -2.46 10.40
CA LEU A 363 -2.00 -2.83 9.20
C LEU A 363 -2.67 -1.61 8.56
N LYS A 364 -3.17 -0.68 9.39
CA LYS A 364 -3.70 0.60 8.89
C LYS A 364 -2.60 1.46 8.28
N LEU A 365 -1.45 1.59 8.95
CA LEU A 365 -0.32 2.38 8.46
C LEU A 365 0.12 1.90 7.07
N MET A 366 0.33 0.59 6.91
CA MET A 366 0.70 -0.04 5.65
C MET A 366 -0.36 0.19 4.56
N GLY A 367 -1.64 -0.05 4.89
CA GLY A 367 -2.75 0.15 3.94
C GLY A 367 -2.89 1.61 3.50
N TYR A 368 -2.68 2.58 4.40
CA TYR A 368 -2.70 4.00 4.03
C TYR A 368 -1.50 4.38 3.15
N CYS A 369 -0.30 3.88 3.43
CA CYS A 369 0.88 4.13 2.59
C CYS A 369 0.61 3.72 1.13
N VAL A 370 0.18 2.49 0.95
CA VAL A 370 -0.13 1.94 -0.38
C VAL A 370 -1.27 2.70 -1.06
N MET A 371 -2.33 3.01 -0.30
CA MET A 371 -3.45 3.80 -0.81
C MET A 371 -3.02 5.19 -1.28
N LEU A 372 -2.09 5.85 -0.58
CA LEU A 372 -1.60 7.17 -0.97
C LEU A 372 -0.84 7.13 -2.30
N ILE A 373 0.07 6.16 -2.47
CA ILE A 373 0.81 5.95 -3.72
C ILE A 373 -0.17 5.60 -4.85
N PHE A 374 -1.07 4.64 -4.61
CA PHE A 374 -2.08 4.21 -5.57
C PHE A 374 -2.94 5.37 -6.06
N LEU A 375 -3.48 6.17 -5.14
CA LEU A 375 -4.30 7.34 -5.48
C LEU A 375 -3.53 8.39 -6.27
N THR A 376 -2.26 8.60 -5.94
CA THR A 376 -1.42 9.55 -6.68
C THR A 376 -1.26 9.13 -8.14
N ILE A 377 -0.93 7.87 -8.40
CA ILE A 377 -0.83 7.33 -9.76
C ILE A 377 -2.19 7.38 -10.46
N ALA A 378 -3.24 6.85 -9.82
CA ALA A 378 -4.58 6.76 -10.40
C ALA A 378 -5.16 8.15 -10.75
N LEU A 379 -5.06 9.14 -9.85
CA LEU A 379 -5.53 10.49 -10.10
C LEU A 379 -4.74 11.19 -11.21
N THR A 380 -3.43 10.95 -11.29
CA THR A 380 -2.60 11.52 -12.35
C THR A 380 -2.93 10.91 -13.72
N VAL A 381 -3.17 9.60 -13.76
CA VAL A 381 -3.65 8.92 -14.99
C VAL A 381 -5.01 9.47 -15.40
N ALA A 382 -5.96 9.61 -14.47
CA ALA A 382 -7.31 10.08 -14.74
C ALA A 382 -7.38 11.57 -15.13
N SER A 383 -6.59 12.45 -14.48
CA SER A 383 -6.68 13.91 -14.66
C SER A 383 -6.33 14.38 -16.07
N SER A 384 -5.51 13.64 -16.80
CA SER A 384 -5.10 13.97 -18.17
C SER A 384 -6.03 13.41 -19.25
N GLY A 385 -7.02 12.59 -18.87
CA GLY A 385 -8.07 12.12 -19.80
C GLY A 385 -9.22 13.12 -20.04
N PHE A 386 -9.31 14.21 -19.26
CA PHE A 386 -10.37 15.22 -19.34
C PHE A 386 -10.01 16.44 -20.21
N ILE A 387 -9.01 16.35 -21.07
CA ILE A 387 -8.54 17.51 -21.88
C ILE A 387 -9.33 17.67 -23.20
N TYR A 388 -10.40 16.90 -23.43
CA TYR A 388 -11.27 17.03 -24.59
C TYR A 388 -12.68 17.51 -24.18
#